data_ba65656e8b862fca4c1c2a3d8dfd4d23
#
_entry.id   ba65656e8b862fca4c1c2a3d8dfd4d23
#
_cell.length_a   1.000
_cell.length_b   1.000
_cell.length_c   1.000
_cell.angle_alpha   90.00
_cell.angle_beta   90.00
_cell.angle_gamma   90.00
#
_symmetry.space_group_name_H-M   'P 1'
#
loop_
_entity.id
_entity.type
_entity.pdbx_description
1 polymer ?
#
loop_
_entity_poly.entity_id
_entity_poly.type
_entity_poly.pdbx_seq_one_letter_code
_entity_poly.pdbx_strand_id
1 'polypeptide(L)'
;MRTTHRWDDLQAFLAVARAGRLTEAARNMGVEHTTLSRRITRLETALGVKLFDRRPTGYDLSAEGERLLPRAEAIERAALGIWLDRVDPAIGLTGSVRIGAPEAFGTFCLSERIGDFSALHPGLSIELVATPRAFSLSKREADLAVGLTRPATGRLHARKLADYELGLYGAPAYIARCGWPEGKSDLHRHRFIGYIDELVFSPELDYFTEVLPGLQPSIRISNVITQMTAAQSGAGLCILPCFMADRQSELVRLMPESVRITRTYWLLTHADMAHLNRIKTTAEFIVSAARAARQALLPRRQQKHAVNSQDYPL
;
A
#
# COMPACT_ATOMS: atom_id res chain seq x y z
N MET A 1 20.89 -29.02 -24.22
CA MET A 1 20.32 -28.00 -25.15
C MET A 1 20.19 -26.67 -24.37
N ARG A 2 20.90 -25.62 -24.82
CA ARG A 2 20.72 -24.27 -24.22
C ARG A 2 19.40 -23.72 -24.73
N THR A 3 18.36 -23.68 -23.91
CA THR A 3 17.10 -23.02 -24.20
C THR A 3 17.37 -21.52 -24.19
N THR A 4 17.50 -20.91 -25.35
CA THR A 4 17.73 -19.48 -25.46
C THR A 4 16.39 -18.78 -25.23
N HIS A 5 16.17 -18.31 -24.02
CA HIS A 5 15.01 -17.47 -23.69
C HIS A 5 15.16 -16.14 -24.44
N ARG A 6 14.23 -15.84 -25.36
CA ARG A 6 14.26 -14.63 -26.17
C ARG A 6 13.29 -13.59 -25.60
N TRP A 7 13.78 -12.41 -25.40
CA TRP A 7 12.98 -11.26 -24.95
C TRP A 7 11.77 -11.00 -25.86
N ASP A 8 11.93 -11.11 -27.19
CA ASP A 8 10.85 -10.92 -28.14
C ASP A 8 9.65 -11.87 -27.93
N ASP A 9 9.88 -13.06 -27.40
CA ASP A 9 8.82 -14.03 -27.13
C ASP A 9 8.02 -13.64 -25.90
N LEU A 10 8.69 -13.09 -24.91
CA LEU A 10 8.04 -12.58 -23.71
C LEU A 10 7.24 -11.30 -24.02
N GLN A 11 7.75 -10.42 -24.86
CA GLN A 11 7.00 -9.25 -25.36
C GLN A 11 5.75 -9.68 -26.15
N ALA A 12 5.84 -10.73 -26.97
CA ALA A 12 4.71 -11.29 -27.68
C ALA A 12 3.63 -11.81 -26.70
N PHE A 13 4.04 -12.50 -25.64
CA PHE A 13 3.13 -12.96 -24.58
C PHE A 13 2.42 -11.78 -23.92
N LEU A 14 3.13 -10.73 -23.50
CA LEU A 14 2.55 -9.54 -22.87
C LEU A 14 1.57 -8.82 -23.80
N ALA A 15 1.91 -8.68 -25.07
CA ALA A 15 1.04 -8.03 -26.06
C ALA A 15 -0.29 -8.77 -26.24
N VAL A 16 -0.25 -10.11 -26.33
CA VAL A 16 -1.47 -10.93 -26.46
C VAL A 16 -2.27 -10.94 -25.17
N ALA A 17 -1.63 -11.04 -24.01
CA ALA A 17 -2.30 -10.99 -22.72
C ALA A 17 -3.10 -9.70 -22.50
N ARG A 18 -2.56 -8.56 -22.97
CA ARG A 18 -3.21 -7.24 -22.88
C ARG A 18 -4.32 -7.02 -23.91
N ALA A 19 -4.11 -7.50 -25.13
CA ALA A 19 -5.05 -7.28 -26.23
C ALA A 19 -6.21 -8.30 -26.24
N GLY A 20 -6.03 -9.49 -25.66
CA GLY A 20 -7.00 -10.59 -25.69
C GLY A 20 -7.19 -11.18 -27.10
N ARG A 21 -6.62 -10.58 -28.15
CA ARG A 21 -6.72 -11.02 -29.55
C ARG A 21 -5.38 -10.92 -30.26
N LEU A 22 -5.03 -11.99 -30.97
CA LEU A 22 -3.74 -12.09 -31.67
C LEU A 22 -3.59 -11.02 -32.77
N THR A 23 -4.66 -10.71 -33.49
CA THR A 23 -4.67 -9.72 -34.58
C THR A 23 -4.45 -8.29 -34.04
N GLU A 24 -5.04 -7.96 -32.92
CA GLU A 24 -4.87 -6.66 -32.27
C GLU A 24 -3.47 -6.52 -31.67
N ALA A 25 -2.98 -7.54 -30.97
CA ALA A 25 -1.62 -7.58 -30.46
C ALA A 25 -0.57 -7.44 -31.56
N ALA A 26 -0.76 -8.12 -32.71
CA ALA A 26 0.13 -8.04 -33.84
C ALA A 26 0.18 -6.63 -34.44
N ARG A 27 -0.97 -5.98 -34.61
CA ARG A 27 -1.07 -4.59 -35.06
C ARG A 27 -0.35 -3.63 -34.09
N ASN A 28 -0.55 -3.80 -32.79
CA ASN A 28 0.08 -2.96 -31.78
C ASN A 28 1.61 -3.12 -31.73
N MET A 29 2.11 -4.30 -32.07
CA MET A 29 3.56 -4.58 -32.15
C MET A 29 4.18 -4.31 -33.54
N GLY A 30 3.41 -3.94 -34.54
CA GLY A 30 3.91 -3.72 -35.91
C GLY A 30 4.47 -4.99 -36.54
N VAL A 31 3.93 -6.17 -36.24
CA VAL A 31 4.39 -7.46 -36.78
C VAL A 31 3.23 -8.24 -37.42
N GLU A 32 3.57 -9.18 -38.29
CA GLU A 32 2.59 -10.09 -38.86
C GLU A 32 2.04 -11.04 -37.81
N HIS A 33 0.76 -11.32 -37.88
CA HIS A 33 0.02 -12.20 -36.95
C HIS A 33 0.64 -13.61 -36.86
N THR A 34 1.15 -14.13 -37.96
CA THR A 34 1.86 -15.43 -38.03
C THR A 34 3.19 -15.40 -37.25
N THR A 35 3.89 -14.27 -37.28
CA THR A 35 5.12 -14.06 -36.51
C THR A 35 4.82 -14.06 -35.02
N LEU A 36 3.75 -13.35 -34.60
CA LEU A 36 3.35 -13.28 -33.20
C LEU A 36 2.92 -14.66 -32.68
N SER A 37 2.09 -15.39 -33.45
CA SER A 37 1.68 -16.76 -33.12
C SER A 37 2.88 -17.70 -32.93
N ARG A 38 3.87 -17.60 -33.83
CA ARG A 38 5.10 -18.41 -33.75
C ARG A 38 5.94 -18.06 -32.49
N ARG A 39 6.01 -16.79 -32.10
CA ARG A 39 6.70 -16.37 -30.87
C ARG A 39 6.03 -16.96 -29.63
N ILE A 40 4.69 -16.91 -29.55
CA ILE A 40 3.92 -17.52 -28.45
C ILE A 40 4.18 -19.03 -28.38
N THR A 41 4.03 -19.74 -29.51
CA THR A 41 4.25 -21.19 -29.56
C THR A 41 5.68 -21.56 -29.14
N ARG A 42 6.67 -20.79 -29.53
CA ARG A 42 8.07 -20.99 -29.13
C ARG A 42 8.26 -20.81 -27.64
N LEU A 43 7.63 -19.78 -27.02
CA LEU A 43 7.66 -19.54 -25.58
C LEU A 43 7.00 -20.69 -24.81
N GLU A 44 5.80 -21.11 -25.23
CA GLU A 44 5.09 -22.25 -24.65
C GLU A 44 5.91 -23.54 -24.71
N THR A 45 6.56 -23.80 -25.87
CA THR A 45 7.45 -24.96 -26.06
C THR A 45 8.67 -24.88 -25.14
N ALA A 46 9.28 -23.71 -25.00
CA ALA A 46 10.45 -23.51 -24.15
C ALA A 46 10.13 -23.69 -22.65
N LEU A 47 8.93 -23.32 -22.24
CA LEU A 47 8.45 -23.46 -20.86
C LEU A 47 7.79 -24.82 -20.58
N GLY A 48 7.43 -25.57 -21.62
CA GLY A 48 6.74 -26.85 -21.50
C GLY A 48 5.28 -26.76 -21.05
N VAL A 49 4.66 -25.56 -21.12
CA VAL A 49 3.30 -25.30 -20.66
C VAL A 49 2.53 -24.44 -21.65
N LYS A 50 1.19 -24.52 -21.62
CA LYS A 50 0.34 -23.60 -22.35
C LYS A 50 0.11 -22.33 -21.54
N LEU A 51 0.25 -21.18 -22.19
CA LEU A 51 0.07 -19.87 -21.57
C LEU A 51 -1.29 -19.24 -21.89
N PHE A 52 -1.94 -19.72 -22.95
CA PHE A 52 -3.24 -19.24 -23.40
C PHE A 52 -4.21 -20.38 -23.70
N ASP A 53 -5.45 -20.20 -23.29
CA ASP A 53 -6.60 -20.93 -23.75
C ASP A 53 -7.15 -20.24 -25.01
N ARG A 54 -7.13 -20.96 -26.14
CA ARG A 54 -7.60 -20.42 -27.44
C ARG A 54 -9.10 -20.66 -27.56
N ARG A 55 -9.86 -19.59 -27.68
CA ARG A 55 -11.31 -19.62 -27.89
C ARG A 55 -11.68 -18.95 -29.23
N PRO A 56 -12.85 -19.23 -29.77
CA PRO A 56 -13.32 -18.51 -30.97
C PRO A 56 -13.37 -17.00 -30.77
N THR A 57 -13.53 -16.54 -29.54
CA THR A 57 -13.62 -15.13 -29.14
C THR A 57 -12.26 -14.46 -28.92
N GLY A 58 -11.16 -15.24 -28.73
CA GLY A 58 -9.83 -14.70 -28.47
C GLY A 58 -8.90 -15.63 -27.71
N TYR A 59 -7.95 -15.03 -27.01
CA TYR A 59 -6.92 -15.68 -26.20
C TYR A 59 -7.12 -15.29 -24.74
N ASP A 60 -7.55 -16.22 -23.92
CA ASP A 60 -7.61 -16.05 -22.45
C ASP A 60 -6.33 -16.61 -21.84
N LEU A 61 -5.85 -16.02 -20.75
CA LEU A 61 -4.72 -16.58 -20.01
C LEU A 61 -5.09 -17.91 -19.38
N SER A 62 -4.20 -18.91 -19.54
CA SER A 62 -4.27 -20.12 -18.73
C SER A 62 -3.81 -19.86 -17.30
N ALA A 63 -3.98 -20.79 -16.37
CA ALA A 63 -3.45 -20.69 -15.00
C ALA A 63 -1.92 -20.47 -14.99
N GLU A 64 -1.19 -21.07 -15.94
CA GLU A 64 0.26 -20.85 -16.12
C GLU A 64 0.55 -19.46 -16.69
N GLY A 65 -0.29 -18.96 -17.60
CA GLY A 65 -0.22 -17.62 -18.16
C GLY A 65 -0.43 -16.56 -17.06
N GLU A 66 -1.42 -16.74 -16.19
CA GLU A 66 -1.67 -15.84 -15.06
C GLU A 66 -0.48 -15.80 -14.09
N ARG A 67 0.18 -16.94 -13.84
CA ARG A 67 1.40 -17.02 -13.01
C ARG A 67 2.61 -16.37 -13.68
N LEU A 68 2.71 -16.43 -15.01
CA LEU A 68 3.81 -15.82 -15.76
C LEU A 68 3.65 -14.32 -15.90
N LEU A 69 2.42 -13.81 -16.05
CA LEU A 69 2.12 -12.40 -16.35
C LEU A 69 2.86 -11.41 -15.44
N PRO A 70 2.78 -11.49 -14.11
CA PRO A 70 3.46 -10.52 -13.24
C PRO A 70 4.99 -10.58 -13.36
N ARG A 71 5.55 -11.75 -13.69
CA ARG A 71 6.99 -11.91 -13.92
C ARG A 71 7.42 -11.30 -15.24
N ALA A 72 6.64 -11.50 -16.30
CA ALA A 72 6.89 -10.93 -17.62
C ALA A 72 6.82 -9.39 -17.61
N GLU A 73 5.82 -8.83 -16.93
CA GLU A 73 5.69 -7.39 -16.71
C GLU A 73 6.85 -6.81 -15.91
N ALA A 74 7.37 -7.56 -14.95
CA ALA A 74 8.53 -7.14 -14.18
C ALA A 74 9.80 -7.06 -15.05
N ILE A 75 9.98 -8.01 -15.98
CA ILE A 75 11.10 -8.00 -16.94
C ILE A 75 10.94 -6.83 -17.93
N GLU A 76 9.73 -6.59 -18.43
CA GLU A 76 9.44 -5.46 -19.33
C GLU A 76 9.78 -4.12 -18.67
N ARG A 77 9.33 -3.91 -17.42
CA ARG A 77 9.67 -2.69 -16.65
C ARG A 77 11.18 -2.53 -16.47
N ALA A 78 11.89 -3.63 -16.19
CA ALA A 78 13.34 -3.60 -16.06
C ALA A 78 14.04 -3.26 -17.39
N ALA A 79 13.57 -3.83 -18.50
CA ALA A 79 14.10 -3.55 -19.83
C ALA A 79 13.85 -2.09 -20.24
N LEU A 80 12.63 -1.57 -20.02
CA LEU A 80 12.30 -0.16 -20.24
C LEU A 80 13.21 0.77 -19.40
N GLY A 81 13.53 0.39 -18.18
CA GLY A 81 14.44 1.14 -17.32
C GLY A 81 15.83 1.36 -17.95
N ILE A 82 16.37 0.33 -18.62
CA ILE A 82 17.69 0.42 -19.27
C ILE A 82 17.73 1.49 -20.39
N TRP A 83 16.63 1.66 -21.12
CA TRP A 83 16.52 2.67 -22.17
C TRP A 83 16.23 4.06 -21.62
N LEU A 84 15.41 4.16 -20.58
CA LEU A 84 14.99 5.42 -19.96
C LEU A 84 16.11 6.07 -19.12
N ASP A 85 16.98 5.28 -18.49
CA ASP A 85 18.13 5.81 -17.73
C ASP A 85 19.25 6.38 -18.64
N ARG A 86 19.18 6.18 -19.96
CA ARG A 86 20.10 6.76 -20.95
C ARG A 86 19.59 8.05 -21.58
N VAL A 87 18.39 8.49 -21.24
CA VAL A 87 17.79 9.69 -21.81
C VAL A 87 18.33 10.93 -21.07
N ASP A 88 18.71 11.91 -21.85
CA ASP A 88 19.24 13.23 -21.53
C ASP A 88 18.62 13.81 -20.23
N PRO A 89 19.41 14.33 -19.29
CA PRO A 89 18.92 15.03 -18.11
C PRO A 89 17.90 16.13 -18.39
N ALA A 90 17.89 16.68 -19.64
CA ALA A 90 16.93 17.67 -20.09
C ALA A 90 15.51 17.15 -20.31
N ILE A 91 15.29 15.84 -20.44
CA ILE A 91 13.97 15.24 -20.74
C ILE A 91 13.17 14.97 -19.44
N GLY A 92 13.80 15.07 -18.27
CA GLY A 92 13.16 14.82 -16.98
C GLY A 92 13.00 13.32 -16.65
N LEU A 93 12.37 13.03 -15.55
CA LEU A 93 12.09 11.66 -15.10
C LEU A 93 10.93 11.07 -15.92
N THR A 94 11.14 9.86 -16.46
CA THR A 94 10.12 9.16 -17.26
C THR A 94 9.91 7.72 -16.74
N GLY A 95 8.82 7.09 -17.18
CA GLY A 95 8.48 5.71 -16.84
C GLY A 95 7.42 5.59 -15.75
N SER A 96 7.38 4.46 -15.06
CA SER A 96 6.41 4.21 -13.99
C SER A 96 7.10 3.86 -12.67
N VAL A 97 6.46 4.25 -11.55
CA VAL A 97 6.86 3.84 -10.19
C VAL A 97 5.62 3.45 -9.42
N ARG A 98 5.63 2.23 -8.89
CA ARG A 98 4.58 1.72 -8.00
C ARG A 98 5.00 1.84 -6.54
N ILE A 99 4.18 2.54 -5.77
CA ILE A 99 4.37 2.78 -4.33
C ILE A 99 3.35 1.94 -3.57
N GLY A 100 3.81 1.01 -2.73
CA GLY A 100 2.97 0.31 -1.76
C GLY A 100 2.95 1.06 -0.43
N ALA A 101 1.79 1.21 0.20
CA ALA A 101 1.69 1.87 1.50
C ALA A 101 0.56 1.28 2.35
N PRO A 102 0.68 1.33 3.71
CA PRO A 102 -0.47 1.15 4.59
C PRO A 102 -1.54 2.20 4.27
N GLU A 103 -2.81 1.81 4.35
CA GLU A 103 -3.95 2.64 3.93
C GLU A 103 -3.94 4.05 4.53
N ALA A 104 -3.79 4.15 5.85
CA ALA A 104 -3.77 5.44 6.52
C ALA A 104 -2.65 6.35 5.99
N PHE A 105 -1.42 5.82 5.84
CA PHE A 105 -0.30 6.60 5.33
C PHE A 105 -0.47 6.98 3.86
N GLY A 106 -0.90 6.03 3.03
CA GLY A 106 -1.20 6.27 1.61
C GLY A 106 -2.26 7.35 1.43
N THR A 107 -3.36 7.26 2.19
CA THR A 107 -4.50 8.18 2.09
C THR A 107 -4.18 9.57 2.64
N PHE A 108 -3.64 9.68 3.84
CA PHE A 108 -3.53 10.96 4.55
C PHE A 108 -2.15 11.63 4.45
N CYS A 109 -1.13 10.93 3.96
CA CYS A 109 0.21 11.50 3.83
C CYS A 109 0.67 11.61 2.37
N LEU A 110 0.43 10.55 1.54
CA LEU A 110 0.92 10.55 0.16
C LEU A 110 -0.07 11.17 -0.81
N SER A 111 -1.35 10.74 -0.79
CA SER A 111 -2.33 11.17 -1.81
C SER A 111 -2.57 12.69 -1.79
N GLU A 112 -2.49 13.34 -0.63
CA GLU A 112 -2.63 14.79 -0.51
C GLU A 112 -1.52 15.59 -1.24
N ARG A 113 -0.39 14.94 -1.57
CA ARG A 113 0.80 15.58 -2.16
C ARG A 113 1.19 14.99 -3.51
N ILE A 114 0.52 13.94 -3.94
CA ILE A 114 0.86 13.23 -5.17
C ILE A 114 0.63 14.10 -6.40
N GLY A 115 -0.35 15.03 -6.34
CA GLY A 115 -0.65 15.97 -7.39
C GLY A 115 0.52 16.91 -7.70
N ASP A 116 1.10 17.53 -6.68
CA ASP A 116 2.25 18.42 -6.81
C ASP A 116 3.47 17.66 -7.34
N PHE A 117 3.70 16.45 -6.81
CA PHE A 117 4.80 15.60 -7.28
C PHE A 117 4.64 15.19 -8.74
N SER A 118 3.43 14.82 -9.15
CA SER A 118 3.10 14.49 -10.54
C SER A 118 3.27 15.69 -11.49
N ALA A 119 2.89 16.90 -11.04
CA ALA A 119 3.07 18.11 -11.82
C ALA A 119 4.55 18.46 -12.05
N LEU A 120 5.41 18.19 -11.06
CA LEU A 120 6.87 18.38 -11.18
C LEU A 120 7.53 17.35 -12.10
N HIS A 121 6.90 16.18 -12.28
CA HIS A 121 7.45 15.06 -13.05
C HIS A 121 6.42 14.50 -14.04
N PRO A 122 6.03 15.27 -15.08
CA PRO A 122 4.93 14.91 -15.99
C PRO A 122 5.20 13.65 -16.82
N GLY A 123 6.46 13.26 -16.99
CA GLY A 123 6.85 12.03 -17.66
C GLY A 123 6.81 10.77 -16.75
N LEU A 124 6.55 10.93 -15.46
CA LEU A 124 6.53 9.83 -14.50
C LEU A 124 5.10 9.38 -14.20
N SER A 125 4.76 8.15 -14.52
CA SER A 125 3.51 7.52 -14.10
C SER A 125 3.64 6.99 -12.67
N ILE A 126 2.74 7.40 -11.78
CA ILE A 126 2.76 7.01 -10.38
C ILE A 126 1.58 6.09 -10.08
N GLU A 127 1.86 4.91 -9.54
CA GLU A 127 0.87 3.96 -9.07
C GLU A 127 0.94 3.88 -7.55
N LEU A 128 -0.05 4.44 -6.85
CA LEU A 128 -0.15 4.34 -5.39
C LEU A 128 -1.11 3.20 -5.02
N VAL A 129 -0.60 2.18 -4.36
CA VAL A 129 -1.38 1.04 -3.86
C VAL A 129 -1.44 1.14 -2.34
N ALA A 130 -2.55 1.69 -1.82
CA ALA A 130 -2.81 1.82 -0.40
C ALA A 130 -3.74 0.70 0.06
N THR A 131 -3.19 -0.35 0.68
CA THR A 131 -3.93 -1.56 1.04
C THR A 131 -3.53 -2.10 2.42
N PRO A 132 -4.45 -2.84 3.11
CA PRO A 132 -4.18 -3.46 4.40
C PRO A 132 -3.39 -4.76 4.24
N ARG A 133 -2.22 -4.72 3.60
CA ARG A 133 -1.33 -5.87 3.44
C ARG A 133 0.13 -5.45 3.38
N ALA A 134 1.02 -6.38 3.69
CA ALA A 134 2.44 -6.22 3.44
C ALA A 134 2.76 -6.36 1.95
N PHE A 135 3.69 -5.55 1.44
CA PHE A 135 4.17 -5.62 0.05
C PHE A 135 5.45 -6.45 -0.03
N SER A 136 5.48 -7.37 -0.96
CA SER A 136 6.69 -8.12 -1.28
C SER A 136 7.46 -7.42 -2.41
N LEU A 137 8.46 -6.62 -2.06
CA LEU A 137 9.36 -6.00 -3.04
C LEU A 137 10.17 -7.03 -3.82
N SER A 138 10.50 -8.17 -3.19
CA SER A 138 11.18 -9.28 -3.87
C SER A 138 10.33 -9.93 -4.95
N LYS A 139 9.01 -9.92 -4.80
CA LYS A 139 8.05 -10.35 -5.84
C LYS A 139 7.66 -9.20 -6.79
N ARG A 140 8.27 -8.02 -6.63
CA ARG A 140 8.00 -6.81 -7.43
C ARG A 140 6.53 -6.37 -7.40
N GLU A 141 5.85 -6.56 -6.29
CA GLU A 141 4.49 -6.05 -6.09
C GLU A 141 4.46 -4.52 -6.00
N ALA A 142 5.58 -3.91 -5.59
CA ALA A 142 5.85 -2.48 -5.61
C ALA A 142 7.34 -2.22 -5.87
N ASP A 143 7.70 -1.03 -6.34
CA ASP A 143 9.08 -0.59 -6.51
C ASP A 143 9.63 0.02 -5.23
N LEU A 144 8.76 0.72 -4.50
CA LEU A 144 8.96 1.28 -3.17
C LEU A 144 7.82 0.85 -2.26
N ALA A 145 8.08 0.62 -0.99
CA ALA A 145 7.00 0.38 -0.04
C ALA A 145 7.22 1.14 1.27
N VAL A 146 6.12 1.56 1.88
CA VAL A 146 6.09 1.97 3.29
C VAL A 146 5.64 0.74 4.09
N GLY A 147 6.49 0.26 5.00
CA GLY A 147 6.21 -0.90 5.85
C GLY A 147 5.98 -0.49 7.30
N LEU A 148 5.26 -1.32 8.03
CA LEU A 148 5.08 -1.19 9.49
C LEU A 148 6.25 -1.82 10.24
N THR A 149 6.88 -2.83 9.66
CA THR A 149 8.00 -3.58 10.25
C THR A 149 9.26 -3.38 9.44
N ARG A 150 10.41 -3.34 10.11
CA ARG A 150 11.71 -3.40 9.45
C ARG A 150 11.98 -4.85 9.03
N PRO A 151 12.18 -5.14 7.72
CA PRO A 151 12.53 -6.48 7.27
C PRO A 151 13.84 -6.97 7.91
N ALA A 152 13.82 -8.20 8.42
CA ALA A 152 15.00 -8.83 9.01
C ALA A 152 15.91 -9.47 7.95
N THR A 153 15.38 -9.82 6.78
CA THR A 153 16.05 -10.56 5.71
C THR A 153 15.69 -10.00 4.33
N GLY A 154 16.49 -10.35 3.32
CA GLY A 154 16.25 -9.99 1.92
C GLY A 154 17.18 -8.89 1.42
N ARG A 155 17.23 -8.71 0.07
CA ARG A 155 18.02 -7.67 -0.60
C ARG A 155 17.26 -6.32 -0.60
N LEU A 156 16.87 -5.87 0.61
CA LEU A 156 16.09 -4.66 0.81
C LEU A 156 16.90 -3.61 1.57
N HIS A 157 16.85 -2.38 1.10
CA HIS A 157 17.21 -1.22 1.89
C HIS A 157 16.01 -0.78 2.71
N ALA A 158 16.17 -0.74 4.03
CA ALA A 158 15.16 -0.27 4.96
C ALA A 158 15.67 0.98 5.68
N ARG A 159 14.93 2.07 5.55
CA ARG A 159 15.19 3.35 6.22
C ARG A 159 14.03 3.70 7.11
N LYS A 160 14.29 4.10 8.36
CA LYS A 160 13.27 4.69 9.23
C LYS A 160 12.69 5.93 8.55
N LEU A 161 11.36 5.94 8.38
CA LEU A 161 10.63 7.03 7.71
C LEU A 161 10.11 8.04 8.73
N ALA A 162 9.26 7.58 9.65
CA ALA A 162 8.71 8.39 10.72
C ALA A 162 8.13 7.50 11.84
N ASP A 163 8.09 8.01 13.06
CA ASP A 163 7.24 7.45 14.09
C ASP A 163 5.85 8.09 14.00
N TYR A 164 4.83 7.32 14.38
CA TYR A 164 3.45 7.79 14.46
C TYR A 164 2.77 7.26 15.71
N GLU A 165 1.76 7.98 16.15
CA GLU A 165 1.01 7.67 17.36
C GLU A 165 -0.38 7.15 17.02
N LEU A 166 -0.83 6.16 17.79
CA LEU A 166 -2.21 5.69 17.82
C LEU A 166 -2.82 6.06 19.17
N GLY A 167 -4.09 6.44 19.12
CA GLY A 167 -4.91 6.76 20.27
C GLY A 167 -6.25 6.03 20.26
N LEU A 168 -6.97 6.10 21.36
CA LEU A 168 -8.33 5.59 21.48
C LEU A 168 -9.32 6.67 21.09
N TYR A 169 -10.28 6.32 20.22
CA TYR A 169 -11.28 7.23 19.69
C TYR A 169 -12.68 6.63 19.76
N GLY A 170 -13.66 7.52 19.89
CA GLY A 170 -15.08 7.19 19.79
C GLY A 170 -15.91 8.38 19.38
N ALA A 171 -17.12 8.15 18.86
CA ALA A 171 -18.04 9.23 18.54
C ALA A 171 -18.68 9.81 19.81
N PRO A 172 -18.93 11.14 19.89
CA PRO A 172 -19.66 11.75 21.01
C PRO A 172 -21.00 11.06 21.29
N ALA A 173 -21.75 10.70 20.24
CA ALA A 173 -23.02 9.98 20.38
C ALA A 173 -22.88 8.58 21.03
N TYR A 174 -21.78 7.89 20.78
CA TYR A 174 -21.48 6.64 21.48
C TYR A 174 -21.19 6.87 22.95
N ILE A 175 -20.35 7.87 23.25
CA ILE A 175 -19.98 8.22 24.63
C ILE A 175 -21.19 8.68 25.44
N ALA A 176 -22.06 9.51 24.86
CA ALA A 176 -23.31 9.93 25.52
C ALA A 176 -24.21 8.75 25.92
N ARG A 177 -24.21 7.67 25.13
CA ARG A 177 -25.01 6.47 25.39
C ARG A 177 -24.34 5.48 26.35
N CYS A 178 -23.01 5.33 26.28
CA CYS A 178 -22.28 4.26 26.99
C CYS A 178 -21.42 4.76 28.14
N GLY A 179 -21.32 6.08 28.32
CA GLY A 179 -20.48 6.72 29.33
C GLY A 179 -19.04 6.99 28.87
N TRP A 180 -18.37 7.88 29.59
CA TRP A 180 -16.95 8.18 29.39
C TRP A 180 -16.10 7.20 30.20
N PRO A 181 -15.10 6.50 29.60
CA PRO A 181 -14.21 5.64 30.38
C PRO A 181 -13.23 6.48 31.21
N GLU A 182 -13.31 6.39 32.53
CA GLU A 182 -12.42 7.12 33.44
C GLU A 182 -11.08 6.39 33.66
N GLY A 183 -11.06 5.08 33.50
CA GLY A 183 -9.87 4.24 33.63
C GLY A 183 -9.86 3.06 32.70
N LYS A 184 -8.68 2.40 32.58
CA LYS A 184 -8.53 1.22 31.69
C LYS A 184 -9.49 0.08 32.06
N SER A 185 -9.86 -0.08 33.31
CA SER A 185 -10.83 -1.08 33.77
C SER A 185 -12.22 -0.88 33.15
N ASP A 186 -12.62 0.36 32.88
CA ASP A 186 -13.92 0.66 32.30
C ASP A 186 -14.03 0.23 30.84
N LEU A 187 -12.89 0.07 30.16
CA LEU A 187 -12.84 -0.34 28.76
C LEU A 187 -13.53 -1.68 28.50
N HIS A 188 -13.59 -2.59 29.50
CA HIS A 188 -14.34 -3.85 29.38
C HIS A 188 -15.85 -3.67 29.19
N ARG A 189 -16.40 -2.50 29.53
CA ARG A 189 -17.84 -2.19 29.37
C ARG A 189 -18.16 -1.63 27.98
N HIS A 190 -17.13 -1.32 27.17
CA HIS A 190 -17.30 -0.72 25.86
C HIS A 190 -17.16 -1.75 24.75
N ARG A 191 -17.85 -1.50 23.64
CA ARG A 191 -17.62 -2.22 22.39
C ARG A 191 -16.39 -1.69 21.69
N PHE A 192 -15.58 -2.60 21.15
CA PHE A 192 -14.40 -2.24 20.39
C PHE A 192 -14.52 -2.66 18.94
N ILE A 193 -13.97 -1.82 18.06
CA ILE A 193 -13.78 -2.06 16.63
C ILE A 193 -12.31 -2.35 16.43
N GLY A 194 -11.99 -3.46 15.79
CA GLY A 194 -10.61 -3.87 15.50
C GLY A 194 -10.49 -4.63 14.18
N TYR A 195 -9.32 -5.20 13.95
CA TYR A 195 -9.06 -6.01 12.76
C TYR A 195 -9.71 -7.39 12.84
N ILE A 196 -9.94 -7.99 11.67
CA ILE A 196 -10.21 -9.41 11.52
C ILE A 196 -8.88 -10.13 11.71
N ASP A 197 -8.79 -11.06 12.67
CA ASP A 197 -7.53 -11.67 13.11
C ASP A 197 -6.76 -12.32 11.96
N GLU A 198 -7.45 -13.03 11.06
CA GLU A 198 -6.85 -13.72 9.91
C GLU A 198 -6.31 -12.77 8.84
N LEU A 199 -6.70 -11.49 8.87
CA LEU A 199 -6.25 -10.45 7.95
C LEU A 199 -5.17 -9.54 8.54
N VAL A 200 -4.75 -9.77 9.78
CA VAL A 200 -3.65 -9.05 10.42
C VAL A 200 -2.34 -9.47 9.77
N PHE A 201 -1.76 -8.59 8.97
CA PHE A 201 -0.55 -8.86 8.19
C PHE A 201 0.77 -8.45 8.89
N SER A 202 0.67 -7.83 10.06
CA SER A 202 1.82 -7.34 10.83
C SER A 202 1.52 -7.36 12.33
N PRO A 203 2.44 -7.84 13.17
CA PRO A 203 2.26 -7.83 14.62
C PRO A 203 2.02 -6.44 15.20
N GLU A 204 2.51 -5.39 14.52
CA GLU A 204 2.32 -3.99 14.90
C GLU A 204 0.86 -3.54 14.84
N LEU A 205 -0.04 -4.34 14.25
CA LEU A 205 -1.49 -4.09 14.20
C LEU A 205 -2.25 -4.73 15.37
N ASP A 206 -1.59 -5.53 16.20
CA ASP A 206 -2.17 -6.02 17.47
C ASP A 206 -1.99 -4.98 18.56
N TYR A 207 -2.99 -4.13 18.71
CA TYR A 207 -2.98 -3.02 19.69
C TYR A 207 -3.66 -3.37 21.01
N PHE A 208 -4.59 -4.33 21.00
CA PHE A 208 -5.49 -4.56 22.12
C PHE A 208 -4.75 -5.11 23.34
N THR A 209 -3.83 -6.03 23.10
CA THR A 209 -3.00 -6.63 24.17
C THR A 209 -2.16 -5.57 24.90
N GLU A 210 -1.71 -4.53 24.21
CA GLU A 210 -0.93 -3.43 24.80
C GLU A 210 -1.80 -2.45 25.58
N VAL A 211 -3.04 -2.22 25.16
CA VAL A 211 -3.97 -1.31 25.85
C VAL A 211 -4.50 -1.94 27.12
N LEU A 212 -5.00 -3.15 27.02
CA LEU A 212 -5.54 -3.92 28.14
C LEU A 212 -5.51 -5.41 27.83
N PRO A 213 -4.76 -6.23 28.60
CA PRO A 213 -4.75 -7.68 28.41
C PRO A 213 -6.16 -8.28 28.47
N GLY A 214 -6.49 -9.14 27.51
CA GLY A 214 -7.81 -9.78 27.41
C GLY A 214 -8.90 -8.95 26.71
N LEU A 215 -8.62 -7.71 26.35
CA LEU A 215 -9.55 -6.90 25.56
C LEU A 215 -9.65 -7.46 24.14
N GLN A 216 -10.89 -7.66 23.66
CA GLN A 216 -11.17 -8.20 22.34
C GLN A 216 -12.17 -7.31 21.59
N PRO A 217 -11.97 -7.06 20.28
CA PRO A 217 -12.96 -6.34 19.50
C PRO A 217 -14.20 -7.21 19.26
N SER A 218 -15.38 -6.62 19.50
CA SER A 218 -16.67 -7.25 19.16
C SER A 218 -17.12 -6.97 17.75
N ILE A 219 -16.51 -5.97 17.10
CA ILE A 219 -16.72 -5.60 15.69
C ILE A 219 -15.38 -5.72 15.00
N ARG A 220 -15.31 -6.57 13.97
CA ARG A 220 -14.07 -6.84 13.25
C ARG A 220 -14.17 -6.40 11.80
N ILE A 221 -13.22 -5.57 11.35
CA ILE A 221 -13.20 -4.92 10.04
C ILE A 221 -11.79 -5.01 9.45
N SER A 222 -11.70 -5.26 8.14
CA SER A 222 -10.45 -5.57 7.45
C SER A 222 -9.45 -4.42 7.34
N ASN A 223 -9.91 -3.16 7.40
CA ASN A 223 -9.05 -1.99 7.16
C ASN A 223 -9.36 -0.81 8.08
N VAL A 224 -8.35 0.01 8.33
CA VAL A 224 -8.40 1.10 9.31
C VAL A 224 -9.33 2.25 8.89
N ILE A 225 -9.51 2.49 7.59
CA ILE A 225 -10.40 3.56 7.10
C ILE A 225 -11.86 3.20 7.41
N THR A 226 -12.27 1.97 7.11
CA THR A 226 -13.60 1.48 7.42
C THR A 226 -13.83 1.36 8.94
N GLN A 227 -12.79 1.00 9.71
CA GLN A 227 -12.84 1.03 11.19
C GLN A 227 -13.13 2.44 11.70
N MET A 228 -12.45 3.46 11.15
CA MET A 228 -12.68 4.87 11.49
C MET A 228 -14.13 5.28 11.19
N THR A 229 -14.64 4.95 10.00
CA THR A 229 -16.03 5.26 9.62
C THR A 229 -17.04 4.58 10.54
N ALA A 230 -16.80 3.34 10.95
CA ALA A 230 -17.64 2.65 11.93
C ALA A 230 -17.57 3.30 13.32
N ALA A 231 -16.42 3.80 13.74
CA ALA A 231 -16.29 4.56 14.99
C ALA A 231 -17.05 5.90 14.92
N GLN A 232 -16.96 6.62 13.80
CA GLN A 232 -17.71 7.86 13.55
C GLN A 232 -19.23 7.65 13.61
N SER A 233 -19.72 6.52 13.13
CA SER A 233 -21.16 6.17 13.22
C SER A 233 -21.62 5.79 14.63
N GLY A 234 -20.72 5.76 15.62
CA GLY A 234 -21.06 5.42 17.01
C GLY A 234 -21.21 3.92 17.26
N ALA A 235 -20.58 3.07 16.45
CA ALA A 235 -20.63 1.60 16.64
C ALA A 235 -19.81 1.13 17.84
N GLY A 236 -18.75 1.85 18.23
CA GLY A 236 -17.88 1.49 19.34
C GLY A 236 -16.63 2.37 19.43
N LEU A 237 -15.71 1.99 20.31
CA LEU A 237 -14.38 2.58 20.44
C LEU A 237 -13.41 1.92 19.47
N CYS A 238 -12.44 2.69 18.96
CA CYS A 238 -11.45 2.20 18.02
C CYS A 238 -10.06 2.76 18.33
N ILE A 239 -9.01 1.97 18.15
CA ILE A 239 -7.62 2.43 18.20
C ILE A 239 -7.23 2.85 16.78
N LEU A 240 -6.96 4.14 16.58
CA LEU A 240 -6.71 4.74 15.28
C LEU A 240 -5.42 5.55 15.28
N PRO A 241 -4.71 5.64 14.15
CA PRO A 241 -3.63 6.60 13.96
C PRO A 241 -4.11 8.03 14.20
N CYS A 242 -3.45 8.76 15.09
CA CYS A 242 -3.85 10.12 15.48
C CYS A 242 -3.90 11.07 14.27
N PHE A 243 -2.94 10.96 13.34
CA PHE A 243 -2.86 11.84 12.17
C PHE A 243 -4.06 11.73 11.20
N MET A 244 -4.85 10.66 11.28
CA MET A 244 -6.09 10.54 10.52
C MET A 244 -7.33 10.84 11.39
N ALA A 245 -7.34 10.38 12.64
CA ALA A 245 -8.51 10.49 13.52
C ALA A 245 -8.69 11.91 14.08
N ASP A 246 -7.59 12.62 14.43
CA ASP A 246 -7.65 14.00 14.94
C ASP A 246 -8.19 15.02 13.91
N ARG A 247 -8.30 14.63 12.64
CA ARG A 247 -8.90 15.46 11.59
C ARG A 247 -10.42 15.32 11.49
N GLN A 248 -11.00 14.39 12.24
CA GLN A 248 -12.43 14.05 12.16
C GLN A 248 -13.17 14.71 13.32
N SER A 249 -14.04 15.67 13.01
CA SER A 249 -14.87 16.36 14.00
C SER A 249 -15.86 15.44 14.73
N GLU A 250 -16.20 14.31 14.11
CA GLU A 250 -17.11 13.29 14.62
C GLU A 250 -16.45 12.32 15.61
N LEU A 251 -15.15 12.48 15.86
CA LEU A 251 -14.40 11.64 16.78
C LEU A 251 -13.79 12.47 17.90
N VAL A 252 -13.87 11.93 19.11
CA VAL A 252 -13.15 12.47 20.27
C VAL A 252 -12.08 11.46 20.72
N ARG A 253 -10.93 11.99 21.07
CA ARG A 253 -9.84 11.19 21.63
C ARG A 253 -10.09 10.93 23.11
N LEU A 254 -10.02 9.67 23.50
CA LEU A 254 -10.27 9.21 24.86
C LEU A 254 -8.96 8.81 25.53
N MET A 255 -8.82 9.09 26.80
CA MET A 255 -7.70 8.66 27.65
C MET A 255 -6.31 8.92 27.04
N PRO A 256 -6.00 10.13 26.53
CA PRO A 256 -4.77 10.39 25.76
C PRO A 256 -3.48 10.17 26.56
N GLU A 257 -3.54 10.21 27.88
CA GLU A 257 -2.39 9.95 28.75
C GLU A 257 -2.21 8.45 29.04
N SER A 258 -3.27 7.65 28.98
CA SER A 258 -3.28 6.23 29.36
C SER A 258 -3.26 5.28 28.17
N VAL A 259 -3.82 5.70 27.03
CA VAL A 259 -3.87 4.92 25.79
C VAL A 259 -3.10 5.65 24.70
N ARG A 260 -1.84 5.27 24.59
CA ARG A 260 -0.89 5.87 23.64
C ARG A 260 0.08 4.81 23.14
N ILE A 261 0.04 4.53 21.87
CA ILE A 261 0.89 3.53 21.23
C ILE A 261 1.72 4.21 20.16
N THR A 262 3.02 4.01 20.19
CA THR A 262 3.93 4.54 19.16
C THR A 262 4.39 3.41 18.24
N ARG A 263 4.33 3.66 16.93
CA ARG A 263 4.78 2.75 15.89
C ARG A 263 5.70 3.48 14.93
N THR A 264 6.40 2.73 14.08
CA THR A 264 7.36 3.29 13.13
C THR A 264 7.00 2.86 11.71
N TYR A 265 6.95 3.83 10.79
CA TYR A 265 6.96 3.57 9.36
C TYR A 265 8.39 3.41 8.84
N TRP A 266 8.57 2.47 7.94
CA TRP A 266 9.83 2.16 7.29
C TRP A 266 9.70 2.36 5.78
N LEU A 267 10.60 3.12 5.16
CA LEU A 267 10.74 3.16 3.71
C LEU A 267 11.59 1.98 3.26
N LEU A 268 11.03 1.17 2.38
CA LEU A 268 11.63 -0.05 1.85
C LEU A 268 11.86 0.11 0.35
N THR A 269 13.06 -0.26 -0.10
CA THR A 269 13.45 -0.23 -1.52
C THR A 269 14.24 -1.50 -1.83
N HIS A 270 13.99 -2.11 -3.00
CA HIS A 270 14.83 -3.23 -3.42
C HIS A 270 16.23 -2.74 -3.80
N ALA A 271 17.29 -3.45 -3.37
CA ALA A 271 18.67 -3.05 -3.61
C ALA A 271 18.97 -2.84 -5.11
N ASP A 272 18.43 -3.72 -5.96
CA ASP A 272 18.63 -3.65 -7.41
C ASP A 272 17.94 -2.46 -8.09
N MET A 273 17.02 -1.79 -7.41
CA MET A 273 16.25 -0.63 -7.94
C MET A 273 16.72 0.70 -7.36
N ALA A 274 17.45 0.67 -6.24
CA ALA A 274 17.81 1.86 -5.47
C ALA A 274 18.69 2.86 -6.24
N HIS A 275 19.40 2.43 -7.29
CA HIS A 275 20.24 3.29 -8.12
C HIS A 275 19.46 4.11 -9.16
N LEU A 276 18.23 3.70 -9.52
CA LEU A 276 17.41 4.34 -10.55
C LEU A 276 16.95 5.73 -10.10
N ASN A 277 17.09 6.74 -10.94
CA ASN A 277 16.76 8.13 -10.60
C ASN A 277 15.29 8.30 -10.24
N ARG A 278 14.35 7.68 -10.98
CA ARG A 278 12.93 7.72 -10.64
C ARG A 278 12.62 7.14 -9.26
N ILE A 279 13.35 6.09 -8.84
CA ILE A 279 13.18 5.48 -7.51
C ILE A 279 13.73 6.40 -6.42
N LYS A 280 14.91 7.01 -6.63
CA LYS A 280 15.49 7.98 -5.69
C LYS A 280 14.58 9.17 -5.48
N THR A 281 14.12 9.78 -6.58
CA THR A 281 13.23 10.97 -6.52
C THR A 281 11.89 10.64 -5.87
N THR A 282 11.31 9.47 -6.17
CA THR A 282 10.06 9.03 -5.51
C THR A 282 10.30 8.71 -4.03
N ALA A 283 11.45 8.15 -3.66
CA ALA A 283 11.83 7.94 -2.26
C ALA A 283 11.96 9.27 -1.51
N GLU A 284 12.55 10.29 -2.13
CA GLU A 284 12.64 11.65 -1.57
C GLU A 284 11.27 12.30 -1.42
N PHE A 285 10.36 12.10 -2.38
CA PHE A 285 8.96 12.51 -2.25
C PHE A 285 8.30 11.88 -1.02
N ILE A 286 8.40 10.56 -0.83
CA ILE A 286 7.83 9.85 0.32
C ILE A 286 8.41 10.40 1.64
N VAL A 287 9.72 10.63 1.69
CA VAL A 287 10.40 11.22 2.87
C VAL A 287 9.92 12.64 3.14
N SER A 288 9.76 13.46 2.10
CA SER A 288 9.25 14.82 2.21
C SER A 288 7.80 14.84 2.72
N ALA A 289 6.94 13.95 2.20
CA ALA A 289 5.56 13.79 2.66
C ALA A 289 5.48 13.40 4.14
N ALA A 290 6.29 12.43 4.57
CA ALA A 290 6.37 12.04 5.98
C ALA A 290 6.88 13.18 6.88
N ARG A 291 7.88 13.95 6.41
CA ARG A 291 8.42 15.11 7.14
C ARG A 291 7.37 16.21 7.28
N ALA A 292 6.62 16.50 6.23
CA ALA A 292 5.55 17.49 6.25
C ALA A 292 4.40 17.07 7.19
N ALA A 293 4.12 15.77 7.29
CA ALA A 293 3.10 15.22 8.19
C ALA A 293 3.60 15.05 9.65
N ARG A 294 4.87 15.37 9.98
CA ARG A 294 5.52 15.00 11.25
C ARG A 294 4.74 15.44 12.50
N GLN A 295 4.15 16.63 12.50
CA GLN A 295 3.38 17.12 13.65
C GLN A 295 2.07 16.35 13.85
N ALA A 296 1.42 15.94 12.75
CA ALA A 296 0.22 15.15 12.79
C ALA A 296 0.53 13.68 13.15
N LEU A 297 1.64 13.13 12.63
CA LEU A 297 2.09 11.76 12.94
C LEU A 297 2.42 11.59 14.44
N LEU A 298 3.08 12.59 15.05
CA LEU A 298 3.40 12.63 16.47
C LEU A 298 2.86 13.94 17.06
N PRO A 299 1.58 13.99 17.43
CA PRO A 299 1.02 15.20 18.01
C PRO A 299 1.75 15.55 19.30
N ARG A 300 2.22 16.82 19.40
CA ARG A 300 2.81 17.32 20.62
C ARG A 300 1.74 17.31 21.70
N ARG A 301 2.13 17.04 22.95
CA ARG A 301 1.24 17.21 24.11
C ARG A 301 0.62 18.61 24.03
N GLN A 302 -0.65 18.69 23.65
CA GLN A 302 -1.42 19.89 23.92
C GLN A 302 -1.60 19.92 25.44
N GLN A 303 -0.90 20.82 26.11
CA GLN A 303 -1.32 21.24 27.42
C GLN A 303 -2.72 21.85 27.24
N LYS A 304 -3.72 21.18 27.82
CA LYS A 304 -5.10 21.62 27.98
C LYS A 304 -5.96 21.74 26.68
N HIS A 305 -6.71 20.73 26.36
CA HIS A 305 -8.16 20.79 26.50
C HIS A 305 -8.56 19.43 27.03
N ALA A 306 -8.57 19.29 28.36
CA ALA A 306 -9.38 18.29 29.01
C ALA A 306 -10.82 18.65 28.61
N VAL A 307 -11.35 17.96 27.64
CA VAL A 307 -12.79 17.84 27.46
C VAL A 307 -13.23 17.11 28.73
N ASN A 308 -13.69 17.88 29.70
CA ASN A 308 -14.10 17.41 31.01
C ASN A 308 -15.37 16.56 30.79
N SER A 309 -15.56 15.53 31.60
CA SER A 309 -16.83 14.79 31.75
C SER A 309 -18.06 15.69 31.94
N GLN A 310 -17.86 16.96 32.26
CA GLN A 310 -18.89 17.99 32.40
C GLN A 310 -19.39 18.58 31.08
N ASP A 311 -18.71 18.40 29.96
CA ASP A 311 -19.11 18.94 28.65
C ASP A 311 -20.18 18.08 27.95
N TYR A 312 -20.50 16.91 28.51
CA TYR A 312 -21.58 16.01 28.05
C TYR A 312 -22.47 15.63 29.26
N PRO A 313 -23.44 16.49 29.62
CA PRO A 313 -24.41 16.13 30.71
C PRO A 313 -25.25 14.94 30.26
N LEU A 314 -25.43 13.98 31.16
CA LEU A 314 -26.29 12.80 31.03
C LEU A 314 -27.72 13.14 30.65
#